data_bf942505b6a2b5011e380015e8912d4f
#
_entry.id   bf942505b6a2b5011e380015e8912d4f
#
_cell.length_a   1.000
_cell.length_b   1.000
_cell.length_c   1.000
_cell.angle_alpha   90.00
_cell.angle_beta   90.00
_cell.angle_gamma   90.00
#
_symmetry.space_group_name_H-M   'P 1'
#
loop_
_entity.id
_entity.type
_entity.pdbx_description
1 polymer ?
#
loop_
_entity_poly.entity_id
_entity_poly.type
_entity_poly.pdbx_seq_one_letter_code
_entity_poly.pdbx_strand_id
1 'polypeptide(L)'
;MRVYKCLHTNRFQFDDFHIEPIRHEDRLEIMTIRNEQLFHLRQVKPLTIEDQDKYFNSVVNALFEQEKPSQLLFSFFKKDVFIGYGGLVHMNWIDKNAEISFVMKTALEKENFSKYWSNYLRLIERVAFNELNFHKIFTYAFDLRSHLYEVLESCQFKEEARLKEHCFFDGKFIDVVYHSKMNNNIKVRKPNENDLQLYFNWANDIDVRKNSYQSKEISLEQHSQWFLNKLNDESCTMYLFENHIGEPIGQVRIQKQNEQNCLFEWKTC
;
A
#
# COMPACT_ATOMS: atom_id res chain seq x y z
N MET A 1 -12.06 4.05 21.43
CA MET A 1 -10.99 3.80 20.43
C MET A 1 -10.45 5.15 20.00
N ARG A 2 -9.13 5.34 20.02
CA ARG A 2 -8.48 6.56 19.50
C ARG A 2 -8.45 6.51 17.97
N VAL A 3 -8.43 7.68 17.32
CA VAL A 3 -8.54 7.82 15.87
C VAL A 3 -7.40 8.70 15.39
N TYR A 4 -6.65 8.27 14.37
CA TYR A 4 -5.67 9.11 13.68
C TYR A 4 -6.38 10.11 12.77
N LYS A 5 -6.05 11.40 12.87
CA LYS A 5 -6.68 12.46 12.06
C LYS A 5 -6.53 12.25 10.55
N CYS A 6 -5.43 11.63 10.12
CA CYS A 6 -5.13 11.41 8.70
C CYS A 6 -5.81 10.17 8.09
N LEU A 7 -6.61 9.42 8.85
CA LEU A 7 -7.29 8.21 8.37
C LEU A 7 -8.81 8.38 8.41
N HIS A 8 -9.50 7.90 7.38
CA HIS A 8 -10.96 7.81 7.35
C HIS A 8 -11.45 6.59 8.13
N THR A 9 -10.67 5.49 8.07
CA THR A 9 -10.94 4.23 8.74
C THR A 9 -9.82 3.91 9.71
N ASN A 10 -10.15 3.57 10.95
CA ASN A 10 -9.15 3.25 11.98
C ASN A 10 -9.10 1.76 12.36
N ARG A 11 -9.95 0.92 11.79
CA ARG A 11 -9.88 -0.53 11.95
C ARG A 11 -9.89 -1.19 10.59
N PHE A 12 -8.84 -1.98 10.32
CA PHE A 12 -8.66 -2.71 9.09
C PHE A 12 -8.70 -4.20 9.41
N GLN A 13 -9.57 -4.94 8.74
CA GLN A 13 -9.80 -6.36 9.00
C GLN A 13 -9.66 -7.20 7.73
N PHE A 14 -9.06 -8.38 7.88
CA PHE A 14 -9.01 -9.41 6.86
C PHE A 14 -9.08 -10.79 7.55
N ASP A 15 -10.07 -11.59 7.20
CA ASP A 15 -10.40 -12.85 7.88
C ASP A 15 -10.49 -12.65 9.41
N ASP A 16 -9.77 -13.47 10.17
CA ASP A 16 -9.69 -13.41 11.64
C ASP A 16 -8.71 -12.34 12.15
N PHE A 17 -8.03 -11.61 11.26
CA PHE A 17 -7.00 -10.64 11.62
C PHE A 17 -7.50 -9.22 11.49
N HIS A 18 -7.07 -8.37 12.41
CA HIS A 18 -7.29 -6.92 12.28
C HIS A 18 -6.16 -6.12 12.91
N ILE A 19 -6.02 -4.89 12.45
CA ILE A 19 -5.23 -3.85 13.10
C ILE A 19 -6.14 -2.70 13.49
N GLU A 20 -5.84 -2.11 14.62
CA GLU A 20 -6.46 -0.87 15.11
C GLU A 20 -5.37 0.04 15.71
N PRO A 21 -5.60 1.35 15.83
CA PRO A 21 -4.62 2.26 16.39
C PRO A 21 -4.05 1.73 17.69
N ILE A 22 -2.74 1.87 17.88
CA ILE A 22 -2.02 1.32 19.02
C ILE A 22 -2.71 1.68 20.33
N ARG A 23 -2.97 0.69 21.18
CA ARG A 23 -3.71 0.86 22.44
C ARG A 23 -2.76 1.06 23.60
N HIS A 24 -3.15 1.92 24.52
CA HIS A 24 -2.36 2.20 25.72
C HIS A 24 -2.25 0.95 26.62
N GLU A 25 -3.31 0.15 26.70
CA GLU A 25 -3.33 -1.09 27.50
C GLU A 25 -2.31 -2.12 27.03
N ASP A 26 -1.95 -2.13 25.73
CA ASP A 26 -0.98 -3.09 25.16
C ASP A 26 0.49 -2.71 25.43
N ARG A 27 0.77 -1.52 25.98
CA ARG A 27 2.11 -0.96 26.09
C ARG A 27 3.12 -1.83 26.82
N LEU A 28 2.71 -2.49 27.92
CA LEU A 28 3.60 -3.34 28.71
C LEU A 28 3.88 -4.66 27.99
N GLU A 29 2.91 -5.21 27.30
CA GLU A 29 3.11 -6.40 26.47
C GLU A 29 4.00 -6.09 25.28
N ILE A 30 3.84 -4.93 24.63
CA ILE A 30 4.74 -4.41 23.59
C ILE A 30 6.17 -4.28 24.13
N MET A 31 6.36 -3.74 25.33
CA MET A 31 7.68 -3.65 25.99
C MET A 31 8.30 -5.04 26.14
N THR A 32 7.53 -6.01 26.63
CA THR A 32 8.00 -7.39 26.82
C THR A 32 8.46 -8.00 25.50
N ILE A 33 7.62 -7.94 24.46
CA ILE A 33 7.94 -8.42 23.11
C ILE A 33 9.23 -7.79 22.56
N ARG A 34 9.38 -6.47 22.72
CA ARG A 34 10.59 -5.77 22.29
C ARG A 34 11.84 -6.21 23.04
N ASN A 35 11.73 -6.39 24.34
CA ASN A 35 12.85 -6.81 25.19
C ASN A 35 13.29 -8.25 24.92
N GLU A 36 12.38 -9.12 24.51
CA GLU A 36 12.71 -10.49 24.08
C GLU A 36 13.42 -10.54 22.71
N GLN A 37 13.27 -9.50 21.89
CA GLN A 37 13.69 -9.50 20.48
C GLN A 37 14.76 -8.43 20.16
N LEU A 38 15.57 -8.05 21.14
CA LEU A 38 16.62 -7.03 20.98
C LEU A 38 17.58 -7.32 19.82
N PHE A 39 17.80 -8.60 19.51
CA PHE A 39 18.78 -9.06 18.53
C PHE A 39 18.52 -8.58 17.08
N HIS A 40 17.28 -8.16 16.77
CA HIS A 40 16.94 -7.66 15.43
C HIS A 40 16.25 -6.30 15.45
N LEU A 41 16.08 -5.70 16.63
CA LEU A 41 15.56 -4.34 16.77
C LEU A 41 16.72 -3.35 16.94
N ARG A 42 16.51 -2.11 16.52
CA ARG A 42 17.47 -1.00 16.73
C ARG A 42 17.42 -0.52 18.19
N GLN A 43 17.45 -1.45 19.13
CA GLN A 43 17.30 -1.17 20.55
C GLN A 43 18.55 -1.62 21.28
N VAL A 44 19.24 -0.68 21.93
CA VAL A 44 20.56 -0.92 22.54
C VAL A 44 20.45 -1.63 23.87
N LYS A 45 19.36 -1.40 24.62
CA LYS A 45 19.13 -1.97 25.95
C LYS A 45 17.65 -2.30 26.15
N PRO A 46 17.30 -3.19 27.09
CA PRO A 46 15.90 -3.43 27.46
C PRO A 46 15.22 -2.13 27.92
N LEU A 47 13.95 -1.99 27.53
CA LEU A 47 13.08 -0.89 27.98
C LEU A 47 12.63 -1.15 29.41
N THR A 48 12.54 -0.10 30.21
CA THR A 48 11.88 -0.11 31.52
C THR A 48 10.41 0.30 31.36
N ILE A 49 9.63 0.10 32.42
CA ILE A 49 8.21 0.55 32.46
C ILE A 49 8.16 2.08 32.27
N GLU A 50 9.07 2.81 32.93
CA GLU A 50 9.14 4.27 32.83
C GLU A 50 9.48 4.74 31.40
N ASP A 51 10.41 4.05 30.72
CA ASP A 51 10.74 4.34 29.30
C ASP A 51 9.50 4.16 28.42
N GLN A 52 8.78 3.07 28.64
CA GLN A 52 7.60 2.73 27.86
C GLN A 52 6.43 3.69 28.14
N ASP A 53 6.15 4.01 29.40
CA ASP A 53 5.12 4.96 29.78
C ASP A 53 5.43 6.37 29.25
N LYS A 54 6.68 6.80 29.33
CA LYS A 54 7.14 8.06 28.76
C LYS A 54 6.92 8.11 27.24
N TYR A 55 7.29 7.04 26.54
CA TYR A 55 7.11 6.96 25.08
C TYR A 55 5.63 7.06 24.71
N PHE A 56 4.75 6.31 25.37
CA PHE A 56 3.32 6.34 25.09
C PHE A 56 2.69 7.69 25.42
N ASN A 57 3.05 8.29 26.58
CA ASN A 57 2.46 9.55 27.02
C ASN A 57 2.96 10.76 26.22
N SER A 58 4.18 10.75 25.71
CA SER A 58 4.73 11.87 24.94
C SER A 58 4.62 11.62 23.42
N VAL A 59 5.22 10.57 22.90
CA VAL A 59 5.33 10.34 21.45
C VAL A 59 4.02 9.79 20.89
N VAL A 60 3.56 8.64 21.41
CA VAL A 60 2.38 7.97 20.84
C VAL A 60 1.14 8.86 20.94
N ASN A 61 0.92 9.51 22.08
CA ASN A 61 -0.21 10.40 22.24
C ASN A 61 -0.22 11.56 21.25
N ALA A 62 0.95 12.14 20.96
CA ALA A 62 1.06 13.26 20.02
C ALA A 62 0.77 12.87 18.57
N LEU A 63 0.98 11.59 18.17
CA LEU A 63 0.71 11.14 16.81
C LEU A 63 -0.75 11.25 16.42
N PHE A 64 -1.66 11.06 17.35
CA PHE A 64 -3.11 11.11 17.09
C PHE A 64 -3.61 12.52 16.76
N GLU A 65 -2.89 13.56 17.21
CA GLU A 65 -3.26 14.95 17.03
C GLU A 65 -2.69 15.57 15.74
N GLN A 66 -1.81 14.85 15.03
CA GLN A 66 -1.11 15.35 13.84
C GLN A 66 -1.88 15.01 12.57
N GLU A 67 -1.97 15.97 11.65
CA GLU A 67 -2.49 15.76 10.28
C GLU A 67 -1.50 14.96 9.41
N LYS A 68 -0.20 15.10 9.66
CA LYS A 68 0.87 14.41 8.97
C LYS A 68 1.86 13.84 9.98
N PRO A 69 1.49 12.78 10.72
CA PRO A 69 2.37 12.17 11.69
C PRO A 69 3.60 11.53 11.05
N SER A 70 4.71 11.49 11.79
CA SER A 70 5.93 10.81 11.33
C SER A 70 5.82 9.28 11.36
N GLN A 71 4.83 8.76 12.07
CA GLN A 71 4.51 7.33 12.15
C GLN A 71 3.05 7.08 12.50
N LEU A 72 2.52 5.96 12.05
CA LEU A 72 1.21 5.42 12.42
C LEU A 72 1.43 4.03 13.01
N LEU A 73 1.08 3.84 14.25
CA LEU A 73 1.28 2.58 14.96
C LEU A 73 -0.06 1.89 15.23
N PHE A 74 -0.07 0.58 15.08
CA PHE A 74 -1.26 -0.25 15.24
C PHE A 74 -0.96 -1.44 16.15
N SER A 75 -1.91 -1.80 16.99
CA SER A 75 -2.00 -3.10 17.65
C SER A 75 -2.58 -4.11 16.65
N PHE A 76 -1.99 -5.31 16.60
CA PHE A 76 -2.38 -6.37 15.67
C PHE A 76 -3.01 -7.55 16.43
N PHE A 77 -4.16 -8.00 15.93
CA PHE A 77 -4.97 -9.01 16.58
C PHE A 77 -5.31 -10.17 15.65
N LYS A 78 -5.45 -11.35 16.24
CA LYS A 78 -6.18 -12.46 15.66
C LYS A 78 -7.44 -12.69 16.49
N LYS A 79 -8.62 -12.50 15.88
CA LYS A 79 -9.88 -12.34 16.62
C LYS A 79 -9.73 -11.19 17.62
N ASP A 80 -9.87 -11.46 18.91
CA ASP A 80 -9.72 -10.47 19.97
C ASP A 80 -8.41 -10.64 20.78
N VAL A 81 -7.50 -11.52 20.32
CA VAL A 81 -6.23 -11.78 20.98
C VAL A 81 -5.15 -10.89 20.37
N PHE A 82 -4.52 -10.05 21.18
CA PHE A 82 -3.34 -9.28 20.78
C PHE A 82 -2.18 -10.21 20.45
N ILE A 83 -1.58 -10.05 19.27
CA ILE A 83 -0.50 -10.91 18.77
C ILE A 83 0.77 -10.15 18.40
N GLY A 84 0.70 -8.84 18.32
CA GLY A 84 1.86 -8.02 17.97
C GLY A 84 1.46 -6.57 17.68
N TYR A 85 2.43 -5.78 17.29
CA TYR A 85 2.20 -4.38 16.91
C TYR A 85 3.19 -3.97 15.82
N GLY A 86 2.86 -2.88 15.17
CA GLY A 86 3.71 -2.29 14.15
C GLY A 86 3.05 -1.11 13.50
N GLY A 87 3.45 -0.77 12.28
CA GLY A 87 2.87 0.37 11.59
C GLY A 87 3.70 0.83 10.41
N LEU A 88 3.41 2.05 9.98
CA LEU A 88 4.20 2.83 9.06
C LEU A 88 5.05 3.80 9.87
N VAL A 89 6.35 3.74 9.69
CA VAL A 89 7.31 4.62 10.39
C VAL A 89 8.15 5.37 9.36
N HIS A 90 8.89 6.39 9.80
CA HIS A 90 9.67 7.25 8.91
C HIS A 90 8.86 7.76 7.70
N MET A 91 7.61 8.12 7.96
CA MET A 91 6.67 8.53 6.93
C MET A 91 7.11 9.81 6.24
N ASN A 92 7.33 9.74 4.93
CA ASN A 92 7.63 10.88 4.08
C ASN A 92 6.37 11.26 3.28
N TRP A 93 5.74 12.34 3.69
CA TRP A 93 4.49 12.83 3.10
C TRP A 93 4.69 13.56 1.77
N ILE A 94 5.91 13.99 1.45
CA ILE A 94 6.26 14.63 0.18
C ILE A 94 6.45 13.55 -0.88
N ASP A 95 7.34 12.59 -0.62
CA ASP A 95 7.66 11.50 -1.55
C ASP A 95 6.67 10.33 -1.45
N LYS A 96 5.70 10.42 -0.52
CA LYS A 96 4.65 9.42 -0.30
C LYS A 96 5.21 8.00 -0.12
N ASN A 97 6.17 7.86 0.78
CA ASN A 97 6.71 6.55 1.14
C ASN A 97 6.82 6.38 2.66
N ALA A 98 6.91 5.14 3.11
CA ALA A 98 7.05 4.81 4.52
C ALA A 98 7.75 3.47 4.73
N GLU A 99 8.48 3.34 5.82
CA GLU A 99 9.03 2.07 6.30
C GLU A 99 7.94 1.30 7.06
N ILE A 100 7.87 -0.02 6.82
CA ILE A 100 7.01 -0.92 7.57
C ILE A 100 7.78 -1.38 8.82
N SER A 101 7.16 -1.23 9.99
CA SER A 101 7.61 -1.80 11.25
C SER A 101 6.62 -2.85 11.71
N PHE A 102 7.11 -4.02 12.14
CA PHE A 102 6.27 -5.06 12.73
C PHE A 102 7.07 -5.97 13.66
N VAL A 103 6.50 -6.20 14.84
CA VAL A 103 7.00 -7.13 15.84
C VAL A 103 5.83 -7.93 16.39
N MET A 104 5.95 -9.25 16.43
CA MET A 104 4.93 -10.15 16.98
C MET A 104 5.45 -10.83 18.25
N LYS A 105 4.53 -11.42 19.04
CA LYS A 105 4.89 -12.20 20.21
C LYS A 105 5.88 -13.31 19.85
N THR A 106 6.99 -13.38 20.56
CA THR A 106 8.09 -14.33 20.33
C THR A 106 7.60 -15.77 20.30
N ALA A 107 6.70 -16.12 21.20
CA ALA A 107 6.12 -17.47 21.28
C ALA A 107 5.35 -17.89 20.01
N LEU A 108 4.89 -16.92 19.21
CA LEU A 108 4.11 -17.17 17.98
C LEU A 108 4.99 -17.25 16.73
N GLU A 109 6.25 -16.78 16.80
CA GLU A 109 7.13 -16.73 15.64
C GLU A 109 7.41 -18.10 15.05
N LYS A 110 7.71 -19.10 15.90
CA LYS A 110 8.15 -20.41 15.45
C LYS A 110 7.20 -21.12 14.49
N GLU A 111 5.89 -21.01 14.72
CA GLU A 111 4.88 -21.77 13.96
C GLU A 111 4.03 -20.90 13.04
N ASN A 112 3.97 -19.61 13.31
CA ASN A 112 2.99 -18.72 12.68
C ASN A 112 3.62 -17.55 11.92
N PHE A 113 4.95 -17.47 11.84
CA PHE A 113 5.67 -16.32 11.28
C PHE A 113 5.12 -15.89 9.91
N SER A 114 5.20 -16.77 8.92
CA SER A 114 4.77 -16.46 7.55
C SER A 114 3.29 -16.05 7.48
N LYS A 115 2.43 -16.79 8.17
CA LYS A 115 0.98 -16.50 8.19
C LYS A 115 0.69 -15.13 8.80
N TYR A 116 1.31 -14.79 9.93
CA TYR A 116 1.00 -13.55 10.64
C TYR A 116 1.62 -12.36 9.93
N TRP A 117 2.85 -12.48 9.45
CA TRP A 117 3.49 -11.46 8.62
C TRP A 117 2.69 -11.18 7.35
N SER A 118 2.28 -12.20 6.60
CA SER A 118 1.49 -12.01 5.35
C SER A 118 0.16 -11.31 5.61
N ASN A 119 -0.54 -11.66 6.70
CA ASN A 119 -1.80 -10.99 7.05
C ASN A 119 -1.56 -9.56 7.52
N TYR A 120 -0.50 -9.32 8.29
CA TYR A 120 -0.11 -7.97 8.71
C TYR A 120 0.24 -7.09 7.51
N LEU A 121 1.07 -7.58 6.58
CA LEU A 121 1.43 -6.85 5.36
C LEU A 121 0.20 -6.46 4.55
N ARG A 122 -0.74 -7.37 4.37
CA ARG A 122 -2.01 -7.09 3.67
C ARG A 122 -2.82 -5.97 4.33
N LEU A 123 -2.84 -5.94 5.66
CA LEU A 123 -3.56 -4.91 6.40
C LEU A 123 -2.85 -3.56 6.34
N ILE A 124 -1.53 -3.53 6.49
CA ILE A 124 -0.75 -2.28 6.43
C ILE A 124 -0.69 -1.69 5.02
N GLU A 125 -0.74 -2.52 3.98
CA GLU A 125 -0.89 -2.09 2.58
C GLU A 125 -2.19 -1.30 2.38
N ARG A 126 -3.30 -1.74 2.99
CA ARG A 126 -4.57 -0.99 2.91
C ARG A 126 -4.47 0.38 3.56
N VAL A 127 -3.77 0.48 4.67
CA VAL A 127 -3.49 1.78 5.30
C VAL A 127 -2.68 2.66 4.36
N ALA A 128 -1.55 2.14 3.87
CA ALA A 128 -0.63 2.93 3.06
C ALA A 128 -1.21 3.31 1.69
N PHE A 129 -1.81 2.36 0.99
CA PHE A 129 -2.19 2.54 -0.40
C PHE A 129 -3.63 3.03 -0.57
N ASN A 130 -4.58 2.51 0.23
CA ASN A 130 -5.99 2.87 0.04
C ASN A 130 -6.38 4.12 0.83
N GLU A 131 -5.91 4.25 2.10
CA GLU A 131 -6.25 5.40 2.93
C GLU A 131 -5.35 6.61 2.65
N LEU A 132 -4.02 6.39 2.64
CA LEU A 132 -3.05 7.48 2.53
C LEU A 132 -2.64 7.79 1.08
N ASN A 133 -2.97 6.91 0.14
CA ASN A 133 -2.54 6.99 -1.26
C ASN A 133 -1.01 7.18 -1.38
N PHE A 134 -0.25 6.48 -0.54
CA PHE A 134 1.21 6.47 -0.62
C PHE A 134 1.64 5.74 -1.89
N HIS A 135 2.78 6.15 -2.43
CA HIS A 135 3.36 5.57 -3.64
C HIS A 135 4.10 4.27 -3.35
N LYS A 136 4.80 4.20 -2.20
CA LYS A 136 5.73 3.12 -1.89
C LYS A 136 5.75 2.81 -0.40
N ILE A 137 5.84 1.52 -0.07
CA ILE A 137 6.20 1.06 1.28
C ILE A 137 7.38 0.11 1.20
N PHE A 138 8.21 0.08 2.24
CA PHE A 138 9.43 -0.71 2.24
C PHE A 138 9.77 -1.23 3.64
N THR A 139 10.60 -2.28 3.70
CA THR A 139 11.24 -2.75 4.93
C THR A 139 12.71 -2.40 4.91
N TYR A 140 13.25 -2.03 6.06
CA TYR A 140 14.68 -1.87 6.32
C TYR A 140 15.07 -2.96 7.31
N ALA A 141 15.58 -4.09 6.82
CA ALA A 141 15.84 -5.26 7.64
C ALA A 141 17.33 -5.55 7.75
N PHE A 142 17.82 -5.74 8.99
CA PHE A 142 19.14 -6.33 9.21
C PHE A 142 19.15 -7.75 8.66
N ASP A 143 20.21 -8.14 7.95
CA ASP A 143 20.34 -9.48 7.34
C ASP A 143 20.58 -10.58 8.39
N LEU A 144 19.58 -10.73 9.26
CA LEU A 144 19.59 -11.68 10.38
C LEU A 144 18.48 -12.73 10.26
N ARG A 145 17.44 -12.48 9.45
CA ARG A 145 16.23 -13.31 9.35
C ARG A 145 15.85 -13.54 7.90
N SER A 146 16.55 -14.44 7.21
CA SER A 146 16.30 -14.74 5.78
C SER A 146 14.87 -15.21 5.49
N HIS A 147 14.23 -15.91 6.42
CA HIS A 147 12.82 -16.34 6.30
C HIS A 147 11.82 -15.17 6.20
N LEU A 148 12.21 -13.95 6.60
CA LEU A 148 11.41 -12.74 6.36
C LEU A 148 11.32 -12.42 4.86
N TYR A 149 12.41 -12.64 4.12
CA TYR A 149 12.46 -12.31 2.68
C TYR A 149 11.50 -13.16 1.88
N GLU A 150 11.42 -14.46 2.17
CA GLU A 150 10.45 -15.37 1.53
C GLU A 150 9.00 -14.90 1.73
N VAL A 151 8.69 -14.39 2.93
CA VAL A 151 7.34 -13.85 3.20
C VAL A 151 7.10 -12.56 2.43
N LEU A 152 8.07 -11.64 2.42
CA LEU A 152 7.98 -10.38 1.68
C LEU A 152 7.79 -10.63 0.18
N GLU A 153 8.59 -11.51 -0.40
CA GLU A 153 8.50 -11.88 -1.83
C GLU A 153 7.17 -12.54 -2.17
N SER A 154 6.67 -13.45 -1.31
CA SER A 154 5.34 -14.07 -1.49
C SER A 154 4.20 -13.05 -1.44
N CYS A 155 4.41 -11.93 -0.74
CA CYS A 155 3.51 -10.77 -0.69
C CYS A 155 3.81 -9.74 -1.78
N GLN A 156 4.62 -10.08 -2.80
CA GLN A 156 4.98 -9.23 -3.95
C GLN A 156 5.86 -8.02 -3.62
N PHE A 157 6.53 -8.03 -2.48
CA PHE A 157 7.65 -7.12 -2.25
C PHE A 157 8.87 -7.62 -3.03
N LYS A 158 9.70 -6.70 -3.50
CA LYS A 158 10.91 -7.03 -4.24
C LYS A 158 12.13 -6.52 -3.49
N GLU A 159 13.22 -7.32 -3.44
CA GLU A 159 14.52 -6.81 -3.00
C GLU A 159 14.93 -5.68 -3.96
N GLU A 160 15.07 -4.48 -3.43
CA GLU A 160 15.42 -3.29 -4.20
C GLU A 160 16.86 -2.88 -3.99
N ALA A 161 17.39 -3.11 -2.79
CA ALA A 161 18.76 -2.80 -2.46
C ALA A 161 19.28 -3.67 -1.31
N ARG A 162 20.60 -3.96 -1.37
CA ARG A 162 21.38 -4.59 -0.30
C ARG A 162 22.58 -3.69 0.01
N LEU A 163 22.54 -3.09 1.18
CA LEU A 163 23.61 -2.23 1.68
C LEU A 163 24.65 -3.08 2.41
N LYS A 164 25.79 -3.27 1.80
CA LYS A 164 26.86 -4.11 2.34
C LYS A 164 27.46 -3.53 3.60
N GLU A 165 27.67 -4.37 4.63
CA GLU A 165 28.34 -4.03 5.88
C GLU A 165 27.83 -2.73 6.52
N HIS A 166 26.52 -2.48 6.40
CA HIS A 166 25.92 -1.18 6.72
C HIS A 166 25.69 -0.96 8.23
N CYS A 167 25.55 -2.02 8.99
CA CYS A 167 25.28 -1.94 10.42
C CYS A 167 26.28 -2.77 11.21
N PHE A 168 26.71 -2.25 12.36
CA PHE A 168 27.51 -3.01 13.32
C PHE A 168 26.60 -3.66 14.36
N PHE A 169 26.67 -4.97 14.45
CA PHE A 169 25.82 -5.76 15.34
C PHE A 169 26.58 -6.96 15.88
N ASP A 170 26.53 -7.17 17.20
CA ASP A 170 27.17 -8.28 17.90
C ASP A 170 28.63 -8.53 17.46
N GLY A 171 29.43 -7.46 17.43
CA GLY A 171 30.87 -7.52 17.13
C GLY A 171 31.24 -7.64 15.65
N LYS A 172 30.27 -7.59 14.72
CA LYS A 172 30.50 -7.68 13.28
C LYS A 172 29.65 -6.69 12.48
N PHE A 173 30.12 -6.36 11.28
CA PHE A 173 29.30 -5.64 10.30
C PHE A 173 28.37 -6.61 9.59
N ILE A 174 27.13 -6.19 9.39
CA ILE A 174 26.07 -6.95 8.69
C ILE A 174 25.43 -6.09 7.62
N ASP A 175 24.91 -6.75 6.61
CA ASP A 175 24.15 -6.09 5.54
C ASP A 175 22.80 -5.60 6.05
N VAL A 176 22.24 -4.64 5.33
CA VAL A 176 20.83 -4.23 5.43
C VAL A 176 20.17 -4.48 4.10
N VAL A 177 18.99 -5.07 4.14
CA VAL A 177 18.21 -5.43 2.95
C VAL A 177 16.93 -4.62 2.90
N TYR A 178 16.72 -3.98 1.75
CA TYR A 178 15.48 -3.26 1.43
C TYR A 178 14.60 -4.12 0.55
N HIS A 179 13.39 -4.40 1.02
CA HIS A 179 12.32 -4.89 0.17
C HIS A 179 11.25 -3.83 0.07
N SER A 180 10.75 -3.60 -1.12
CA SER A 180 9.74 -2.60 -1.36
C SER A 180 8.56 -3.10 -2.18
N LYS A 181 7.43 -2.40 -2.06
CA LYS A 181 6.23 -2.60 -2.87
C LYS A 181 5.68 -1.24 -3.30
N MET A 182 5.39 -1.12 -4.59
CA MET A 182 4.75 0.07 -5.16
C MET A 182 3.25 -0.04 -5.09
N ASN A 183 2.59 1.11 -5.02
CA ASN A 183 1.14 1.20 -5.13
C ASN A 183 0.70 0.98 -6.58
N ASN A 184 0.14 -0.17 -6.86
CA ASN A 184 -0.39 -0.53 -8.18
C ASN A 184 -1.93 -0.44 -8.23
N ASN A 185 -2.54 0.32 -7.33
CA ASN A 185 -3.99 0.49 -7.33
C ASN A 185 -4.44 1.20 -8.60
N ILE A 186 -5.47 0.64 -9.21
CA ILE A 186 -6.13 1.21 -10.38
C ILE A 186 -7.45 1.83 -9.93
N LYS A 187 -7.67 3.08 -10.33
CA LYS A 187 -8.95 3.77 -10.19
C LYS A 187 -9.70 3.67 -11.50
N VAL A 188 -11.01 3.49 -11.41
CA VAL A 188 -11.90 3.42 -12.59
C VAL A 188 -12.95 4.51 -12.45
N ARG A 189 -13.12 5.29 -13.51
CA ARG A 189 -14.19 6.29 -13.60
C ARG A 189 -14.84 6.30 -14.97
N LYS A 190 -16.01 6.92 -15.06
CA LYS A 190 -16.58 7.27 -16.36
C LYS A 190 -15.81 8.47 -16.93
N PRO A 191 -15.54 8.48 -18.24
CA PRO A 191 -14.98 9.66 -18.90
C PRO A 191 -16.03 10.80 -18.95
N ASN A 192 -15.54 12.00 -19.12
CA ASN A 192 -16.34 13.20 -19.36
C ASN A 192 -15.75 14.00 -20.54
N GLU A 193 -16.35 15.13 -20.87
CA GLU A 193 -15.95 15.93 -22.03
C GLU A 193 -14.48 16.38 -21.99
N ASN A 194 -13.91 16.60 -20.81
CA ASN A 194 -12.50 16.97 -20.65
C ASN A 194 -11.53 15.88 -21.09
N ASP A 195 -11.99 14.63 -21.19
CA ASP A 195 -11.16 13.50 -21.62
C ASP A 195 -11.09 13.37 -23.16
N LEU A 196 -11.77 14.23 -23.92
CA LEU A 196 -11.82 14.18 -25.38
C LEU A 196 -10.42 14.14 -26.00
N GLN A 197 -9.53 15.05 -25.59
CA GLN A 197 -8.17 15.12 -26.15
C GLN A 197 -7.36 13.86 -25.84
N LEU A 198 -7.52 13.30 -24.66
CA LEU A 198 -6.87 12.05 -24.25
C LEU A 198 -7.32 10.90 -25.16
N TYR A 199 -8.64 10.73 -25.34
CA TYR A 199 -9.21 9.70 -26.19
C TYR A 199 -8.82 9.87 -27.67
N PHE A 200 -8.73 11.12 -28.14
CA PHE A 200 -8.26 11.45 -29.47
C PHE A 200 -6.80 11.04 -29.68
N ASN A 201 -5.92 11.38 -28.74
CA ASN A 201 -4.52 11.00 -28.80
C ASN A 201 -4.35 9.47 -28.82
N TRP A 202 -5.05 8.75 -27.94
CA TRP A 202 -5.04 7.30 -27.92
C TRP A 202 -5.61 6.67 -29.19
N ALA A 203 -6.65 7.27 -29.79
CA ALA A 203 -7.23 6.76 -31.03
C ALA A 203 -6.27 6.91 -32.21
N ASN A 204 -5.39 7.92 -32.18
CA ASN A 204 -4.39 8.20 -33.21
C ASN A 204 -2.99 7.74 -32.87
N ASP A 205 -2.81 7.03 -31.75
CA ASP A 205 -1.55 6.39 -31.46
C ASP A 205 -1.14 5.46 -32.61
N ILE A 206 0.15 5.49 -32.98
CA ILE A 206 0.64 4.83 -34.19
C ILE A 206 0.44 3.30 -34.16
N ASP A 207 0.60 2.69 -32.98
CA ASP A 207 0.45 1.24 -32.83
C ASP A 207 -1.03 0.86 -32.76
N VAL A 208 -1.87 1.72 -32.18
CA VAL A 208 -3.33 1.57 -32.22
C VAL A 208 -3.85 1.67 -33.66
N ARG A 209 -3.36 2.64 -34.44
CA ARG A 209 -3.77 2.80 -35.85
C ARG A 209 -3.35 1.65 -36.73
N LYS A 210 -2.12 1.14 -36.56
CA LYS A 210 -1.62 -0.04 -37.31
C LYS A 210 -2.49 -1.28 -37.10
N ASN A 211 -3.02 -1.46 -35.90
CA ASN A 211 -3.82 -2.62 -35.53
C ASN A 211 -5.34 -2.39 -35.66
N SER A 212 -5.76 -1.26 -36.21
CA SER A 212 -7.18 -0.92 -36.42
C SER A 212 -7.62 -1.33 -37.83
N TYR A 213 -8.93 -1.62 -38.01
CA TYR A 213 -9.52 -1.90 -39.33
C TYR A 213 -9.28 -0.79 -40.35
N GLN A 214 -9.14 0.45 -39.90
CA GLN A 214 -8.77 1.61 -40.71
C GLN A 214 -7.52 2.22 -40.13
N SER A 215 -6.41 2.19 -40.87
CA SER A 215 -5.11 2.70 -40.42
C SER A 215 -4.94 4.22 -40.61
N LYS A 216 -5.87 4.89 -41.32
CA LYS A 216 -5.80 6.34 -41.53
C LYS A 216 -5.98 7.10 -40.22
N GLU A 217 -5.27 8.21 -40.09
CA GLU A 217 -5.46 9.16 -39.00
C GLU A 217 -6.90 9.68 -38.95
N ILE A 218 -7.45 9.82 -37.76
CA ILE A 218 -8.80 10.35 -37.52
C ILE A 218 -8.65 11.85 -37.26
N SER A 219 -9.47 12.70 -37.93
CA SER A 219 -9.47 14.13 -37.64
C SER A 219 -10.07 14.42 -36.27
N LEU A 220 -9.62 15.51 -35.62
CA LEU A 220 -10.16 15.93 -34.34
C LEU A 220 -11.67 16.15 -34.37
N GLU A 221 -12.18 16.73 -35.48
CA GLU A 221 -13.62 16.99 -35.66
C GLU A 221 -14.43 15.68 -35.68
N GLN A 222 -13.99 14.68 -36.46
CA GLN A 222 -14.65 13.38 -36.53
C GLN A 222 -14.61 12.65 -35.18
N HIS A 223 -13.46 12.71 -34.51
CA HIS A 223 -13.31 12.07 -33.21
C HIS A 223 -14.15 12.74 -32.14
N SER A 224 -14.22 14.08 -32.12
CA SER A 224 -15.01 14.85 -31.17
C SER A 224 -16.49 14.50 -31.27
N GLN A 225 -17.00 14.47 -32.49
CA GLN A 225 -18.41 14.12 -32.74
C GLN A 225 -18.71 12.68 -32.27
N TRP A 226 -17.84 11.74 -32.61
CA TRP A 226 -17.96 10.35 -32.19
C TRP A 226 -17.94 10.24 -30.67
N PHE A 227 -16.97 10.90 -30.00
CA PHE A 227 -16.76 10.80 -28.56
C PHE A 227 -17.95 11.35 -27.76
N LEU A 228 -18.43 12.57 -28.15
CA LEU A 228 -19.59 13.17 -27.52
C LEU A 228 -20.88 12.36 -27.74
N ASN A 229 -21.07 11.81 -28.95
CA ASN A 229 -22.18 10.91 -29.22
C ASN A 229 -22.11 9.65 -28.31
N LYS A 230 -20.90 9.07 -28.08
CA LYS A 230 -20.73 7.89 -27.23
C LYS A 230 -20.90 8.18 -25.75
N LEU A 231 -20.56 9.39 -25.29
CA LEU A 231 -20.84 9.80 -23.91
C LEU A 231 -22.35 9.87 -23.61
N ASN A 232 -23.15 10.22 -24.59
CA ASN A 232 -24.61 10.41 -24.49
C ASN A 232 -25.42 9.17 -24.96
N ASP A 233 -24.77 8.12 -25.44
CA ASP A 233 -25.41 6.90 -25.94
C ASP A 233 -25.72 5.95 -24.77
N GLU A 234 -26.99 5.80 -24.39
CA GLU A 234 -27.43 4.91 -23.30
C GLU A 234 -27.04 3.45 -23.53
N SER A 235 -26.84 3.04 -24.78
CA SER A 235 -26.37 1.69 -25.13
C SER A 235 -24.86 1.52 -25.02
N CYS A 236 -24.11 2.61 -24.74
CA CYS A 236 -22.67 2.65 -24.63
C CYS A 236 -22.22 2.96 -23.19
N THR A 237 -21.35 2.17 -22.64
CA THR A 237 -20.69 2.46 -21.36
C THR A 237 -19.19 2.52 -21.56
N MET A 238 -18.59 3.63 -21.16
CA MET A 238 -17.16 3.84 -21.25
C MET A 238 -16.55 3.96 -19.85
N TYR A 239 -15.36 3.39 -19.68
CA TYR A 239 -14.56 3.47 -18.46
C TYR A 239 -13.14 3.93 -18.79
N LEU A 240 -12.64 4.83 -17.96
CA LEU A 240 -11.26 5.28 -17.96
C LEU A 240 -10.56 4.72 -16.72
N PHE A 241 -9.39 4.12 -16.94
CA PHE A 241 -8.54 3.56 -15.89
C PHE A 241 -7.39 4.52 -15.63
N GLU A 242 -7.16 4.81 -14.37
CA GLU A 242 -6.09 5.69 -13.90
C GLU A 242 -5.25 4.93 -12.86
N ASN A 243 -3.94 5.19 -12.84
CA ASN A 243 -3.10 4.71 -11.75
C ASN A 243 -3.41 5.47 -10.44
N HIS A 244 -2.73 5.11 -9.36
CA HIS A 244 -2.96 5.70 -8.03
C HIS A 244 -2.68 7.22 -7.95
N ILE A 245 -1.88 7.77 -8.85
CA ILE A 245 -1.60 9.22 -8.93
C ILE A 245 -2.53 9.97 -9.89
N GLY A 246 -3.45 9.26 -10.55
CA GLY A 246 -4.44 9.85 -11.43
C GLY A 246 -3.99 9.97 -12.89
N GLU A 247 -2.91 9.30 -13.28
CA GLU A 247 -2.51 9.24 -14.69
C GLU A 247 -3.36 8.20 -15.42
N PRO A 248 -3.94 8.57 -16.58
CA PRO A 248 -4.71 7.65 -17.40
C PRO A 248 -3.82 6.55 -17.99
N ILE A 249 -4.23 5.29 -17.82
CA ILE A 249 -3.46 4.10 -18.26
C ILE A 249 -4.21 3.21 -19.26
N GLY A 250 -5.48 3.47 -19.50
CA GLY A 250 -6.25 2.70 -20.46
C GLY A 250 -7.74 3.00 -20.42
N GLN A 251 -8.46 2.42 -21.35
CA GLN A 251 -9.92 2.58 -21.46
C GLN A 251 -10.60 1.28 -21.85
N VAL A 252 -11.86 1.15 -21.47
CA VAL A 252 -12.76 0.10 -21.96
C VAL A 252 -14.06 0.72 -22.42
N ARG A 253 -14.56 0.26 -23.57
CA ARG A 253 -15.88 0.58 -24.09
C ARG A 253 -16.72 -0.68 -24.20
N ILE A 254 -17.93 -0.62 -23.66
CA ILE A 254 -18.94 -1.68 -23.74
C ILE A 254 -20.10 -1.13 -24.54
N GLN A 255 -20.40 -1.76 -25.70
CA GLN A 255 -21.51 -1.37 -26.54
C GLN A 255 -22.56 -2.47 -26.52
N LYS A 256 -23.76 -2.18 -26.03
CA LYS A 256 -24.89 -3.10 -26.12
C LYS A 256 -25.36 -3.21 -27.57
N GLN A 257 -25.35 -4.43 -28.12
CA GLN A 257 -25.82 -4.68 -29.49
C GLN A 257 -27.28 -5.12 -29.53
N ASN A 258 -27.68 -5.95 -28.57
CA ASN A 258 -29.06 -6.38 -28.35
C ASN A 258 -29.22 -6.83 -26.87
N GLU A 259 -30.39 -7.36 -26.47
CA GLU A 259 -30.64 -7.75 -25.10
C GLU A 259 -29.70 -8.84 -24.54
N GLN A 260 -29.06 -9.61 -25.41
CA GLN A 260 -28.21 -10.76 -25.04
C GLN A 260 -26.72 -10.55 -25.34
N ASN A 261 -26.35 -9.58 -26.16
CA ASN A 261 -24.99 -9.42 -26.64
C ASN A 261 -24.43 -8.01 -26.39
N CYS A 262 -23.18 -7.94 -25.89
CA CYS A 262 -22.40 -6.73 -25.77
C CYS A 262 -21.08 -6.87 -26.54
N LEU A 263 -20.64 -5.82 -27.20
CA LEU A 263 -19.30 -5.71 -27.77
C LEU A 263 -18.37 -5.04 -26.76
N PHE A 264 -17.23 -5.67 -26.48
CA PHE A 264 -16.18 -5.12 -25.64
C PHE A 264 -15.03 -4.63 -26.51
N GLU A 265 -14.65 -3.39 -26.33
CA GLU A 265 -13.40 -2.87 -26.88
C GLU A 265 -12.54 -2.33 -25.74
N TRP A 266 -11.30 -2.76 -25.69
CA TRP A 266 -10.33 -2.26 -24.72
C TRP A 266 -9.08 -1.76 -25.44
N LYS A 267 -8.45 -0.75 -24.88
CA LYS A 267 -7.18 -0.19 -25.36
C LYS A 267 -6.32 0.14 -24.15
N THR A 268 -5.09 -0.35 -24.19
CA THR A 268 -4.02 0.05 -23.25
C THR A 268 -3.04 0.92 -23.99
N CYS A 269 -2.45 1.85 -23.28
CA CYS A 269 -1.36 2.71 -23.76
C CYS A 269 -0.03 2.13 -23.30
#